data_4f995420784c88005e857976a498a732
#
_entry.id   4f995420784c88005e857976a498a732
#
_cell.length_a   1.000
_cell.length_b   1.000
_cell.length_c   1.000
_cell.angle_alpha   90.00
_cell.angle_beta   90.00
_cell.angle_gamma   90.00
#
_symmetry.space_group_name_H-M   'P 1'
#
loop_
_entity.id
_entity.type
_entity.pdbx_description
1 polymer ?
#
loop_
_entity_poly.entity_id
_entity_poly.type
_entity_poly.pdbx_seq_one_letter_code
_entity_poly.pdbx_strand_id
1 'polypeptide(L)'
;MSKIKTNRSSSRLAAVQALYQYAFGEKTIDEIAREFMAGDIGREVIDEDEQAGTETFVPVMPAEPTLFAGILSSYAQNADQINEMINASFAEDWSADRVELTLKAILQAGTAELMAYPETPVAIIITEYIDIAKSFYS
;
A
#
# COMPACT_ATOMS: atom_id res chain seq x y z
N MET A 1 -14.13 -6.70 17.07
CA MET A 1 -13.98 -6.71 16.73
C MET A 1 -13.50 -6.27 15.84
N SER A 2 -13.17 -5.73 15.80
CA SER A 2 -12.84 -5.28 14.96
C SER A 2 -12.14 -5.79 14.15
N LYS A 3 -11.75 -6.46 14.35
CA LYS A 3 -11.12 -7.02 13.68
C LYS A 3 -11.53 -7.20 12.65
N ILE A 4 -12.29 -6.85 12.58
CA ILE A 4 -12.76 -7.15 11.62
C ILE A 4 -12.61 -6.26 10.67
N LYS A 5 -11.60 -5.64 10.57
CA LYS A 5 -11.36 -5.01 9.44
C LYS A 5 -11.61 -5.94 8.40
N THR A 6 -12.12 -5.52 7.38
CA THR A 6 -12.50 -6.40 6.34
C THR A 6 -11.29 -6.90 5.63
N ASN A 7 -11.47 -7.92 4.86
CA ASN A 7 -10.43 -8.45 4.03
C ASN A 7 -9.92 -7.39 3.08
N ARG A 8 -10.79 -6.50 2.68
CA ARG A 8 -10.37 -5.46 1.75
C ARG A 8 -9.42 -4.48 2.41
N SER A 9 -9.63 -4.17 3.69
CA SER A 9 -8.71 -3.30 4.39
C SER A 9 -7.33 -3.92 4.50
N SER A 10 -7.26 -5.22 4.77
CA SER A 10 -5.99 -5.91 4.81
C SER A 10 -5.30 -5.90 3.46
N SER A 11 -6.08 -6.07 2.40
CA SER A 11 -5.50 -6.06 1.07
C SER A 11 -4.93 -4.70 0.71
N ARG A 12 -5.60 -3.64 1.13
CA ARG A 12 -5.09 -2.30 0.86
C ARG A 12 -3.80 -2.02 1.62
N LEU A 13 -3.75 -2.44 2.88
CA LEU A 13 -2.53 -2.27 3.64
C LEU A 13 -1.39 -3.04 3.01
N ALA A 14 -1.65 -4.27 2.59
CA ALA A 14 -0.62 -5.07 1.94
C ALA A 14 -0.14 -4.41 0.66
N ALA A 15 -1.05 -3.79 -0.10
CA ALA A 15 -0.63 -3.12 -1.33
C ALA A 15 0.28 -1.94 -1.03
N VAL A 16 -0.02 -1.19 0.03
CA VAL A 16 0.85 -0.07 0.41
C VAL A 16 2.23 -0.61 0.79
N GLN A 17 2.27 -1.69 1.56
CA GLN A 17 3.55 -2.25 1.95
C GLN A 17 4.34 -2.76 0.76
N ALA A 18 3.65 -3.37 -0.20
CA ALA A 18 4.31 -3.87 -1.39
C ALA A 18 4.90 -2.73 -2.22
N LEU A 19 4.17 -1.64 -2.37
CA LEU A 19 4.68 -0.52 -3.14
C LEU A 19 5.81 0.20 -2.40
N TYR A 20 5.74 0.23 -1.08
CA TYR A 20 6.84 0.76 -0.30
C TYR A 20 8.11 -0.05 -0.58
N GLN A 21 7.98 -1.38 -0.58
CA GLN A 21 9.12 -2.21 -0.84
C GLN A 21 9.62 -2.04 -2.27
N TYR A 22 8.70 -1.90 -3.21
CA TYR A 22 9.08 -1.69 -4.60
C TYR A 22 9.90 -0.42 -4.77
N ALA A 23 9.67 0.58 -3.93
CA ALA A 23 10.38 1.84 -4.05
C ALA A 23 11.88 1.69 -3.85
N PHE A 24 12.33 0.62 -3.20
CA PHE A 24 13.73 0.41 -3.03
C PHE A 24 14.41 -0.18 -4.27
N GLY A 25 13.62 -0.58 -5.25
CA GLY A 25 14.19 -0.90 -6.55
C GLY A 25 14.87 -2.23 -6.71
N GLU A 26 14.72 -3.11 -5.75
CA GLU A 26 15.41 -4.37 -5.85
C GLU A 26 14.62 -5.47 -6.50
N LYS A 27 13.32 -5.36 -6.56
CA LYS A 27 12.49 -6.40 -7.11
C LYS A 27 11.43 -5.79 -7.98
N THR A 28 10.90 -6.59 -8.89
CA THR A 28 9.78 -6.12 -9.71
C THR A 28 8.50 -6.21 -8.91
N ILE A 29 7.49 -5.50 -9.36
CA ILE A 29 6.19 -5.55 -8.71
C ILE A 29 5.66 -6.97 -8.71
N ASP A 30 5.88 -7.69 -9.79
CA ASP A 30 5.43 -9.06 -9.90
C ASP A 30 6.09 -9.94 -8.86
N GLU A 31 7.37 -9.78 -8.65
CA GLU A 31 8.07 -10.58 -7.66
C GLU A 31 7.56 -10.28 -6.26
N ILE A 32 7.37 -9.01 -5.98
CA ILE A 32 6.89 -8.62 -4.67
C ILE A 32 5.49 -9.14 -4.44
N ALA A 33 4.63 -9.03 -5.46
CA ALA A 33 3.27 -9.53 -5.32
C ALA A 33 3.25 -11.02 -5.03
N ARG A 34 4.11 -11.76 -5.70
CA ARG A 34 4.15 -13.18 -5.46
C ARG A 34 4.62 -13.52 -4.06
N GLU A 35 5.58 -12.77 -3.55
CA GLU A 35 6.07 -13.01 -2.20
C GLU A 35 5.01 -12.70 -1.16
N PHE A 36 4.26 -11.63 -1.35
CA PHE A 36 3.18 -11.31 -0.43
C PHE A 36 2.10 -12.38 -0.48
N MET A 37 1.78 -12.86 -1.66
CA MET A 37 0.76 -13.89 -1.78
C MET A 37 1.21 -15.19 -1.15
N ALA A 38 2.49 -15.47 -1.18
CA ALA A 38 3.00 -16.67 -0.56
C ALA A 38 3.16 -16.51 0.95
N GLY A 39 3.08 -15.28 1.46
CA GLY A 39 3.17 -15.06 2.88
C GLY A 39 4.57 -14.98 3.42
N ASP A 40 5.57 -15.06 2.56
CA ASP A 40 6.94 -15.13 3.05
C ASP A 40 7.37 -13.86 3.75
N ILE A 41 7.16 -12.74 3.11
CA ILE A 41 7.59 -11.50 3.68
C ILE A 41 6.84 -11.18 4.95
N GLY A 42 5.54 -11.35 4.91
CA GLY A 42 4.74 -11.06 6.07
C GLY A 42 5.12 -11.91 7.25
N ARG A 43 5.44 -13.16 6.98
CA ARG A 43 5.77 -14.04 8.06
C ARG A 43 7.06 -13.62 8.74
N GLU A 44 8.04 -13.25 7.96
CA GLU A 44 9.30 -12.86 8.53
C GLU A 44 9.19 -11.61 9.38
N VAL A 45 8.46 -10.64 8.91
CA VAL A 45 8.33 -9.40 9.63
C VAL A 45 7.59 -9.61 10.94
N ILE A 46 6.58 -10.45 10.92
CA ILE A 46 5.84 -10.73 12.14
C ILE A 46 6.75 -11.38 13.17
N ASP A 47 7.58 -12.32 12.74
CA ASP A 47 8.46 -12.98 13.65
C ASP A 47 9.44 -12.00 14.28
N GLU A 48 9.97 -11.12 13.48
CA GLU A 48 10.91 -10.15 14.01
C GLU A 48 10.26 -9.24 15.02
N ASP A 49 9.08 -8.80 14.73
CA ASP A 49 8.37 -7.92 15.63
C ASP A 49 8.13 -8.61 16.95
N GLU A 50 7.76 -9.85 16.92
CA GLU A 50 7.53 -10.57 18.13
C GLU A 50 8.78 -10.66 18.95
N GLN A 51 9.88 -10.93 18.30
CA GLN A 51 11.12 -11.05 19.03
C GLN A 51 11.56 -9.74 19.63
N ALA A 52 11.34 -8.69 18.91
CA ALA A 52 11.76 -7.39 19.38
C ALA A 52 10.81 -6.83 20.41
N GLY A 53 9.66 -7.40 20.54
CA GLY A 53 8.71 -6.86 21.47
C GLY A 53 7.99 -5.64 20.97
N THR A 54 8.12 -5.34 19.72
CA THR A 54 7.43 -4.18 19.22
C THR A 54 6.33 -4.67 18.43
N GLU A 55 5.34 -3.90 18.25
CA GLU A 55 4.37 -4.34 17.54
C GLU A 55 4.11 -3.54 16.55
N THR A 56 4.77 -2.92 15.95
CA THR A 56 4.50 -2.06 15.02
C THR A 56 3.70 -2.52 14.06
N PHE A 57 3.81 -2.77 12.98
CA PHE A 57 2.92 -2.99 12.10
C PHE A 57 2.98 -4.34 11.74
N VAL A 58 1.94 -4.97 11.61
CA VAL A 58 1.86 -6.26 11.31
C VAL A 58 1.47 -6.50 9.94
N PRO A 59 2.26 -6.91 9.12
CA PRO A 59 1.94 -7.16 7.77
C PRO A 59 1.10 -8.36 7.73
N VAL A 60 0.20 -8.41 6.86
CA VAL A 60 -0.69 -9.48 6.79
C VAL A 60 -0.81 -9.99 5.44
N MET A 61 -1.20 -11.23 5.34
CA MET A 61 -1.49 -11.78 4.09
C MET A 61 -2.71 -11.15 3.57
N PRO A 62 -2.79 -10.84 2.32
CA PRO A 62 -3.99 -10.28 1.77
C PRO A 62 -5.09 -11.28 1.86
N ALA A 63 -6.10 -10.93 2.60
CA ALA A 63 -7.22 -11.82 2.72
C ALA A 63 -8.08 -11.80 1.48
N GLU A 64 -7.96 -10.78 0.65
CA GLU A 64 -8.66 -10.76 -0.61
C GLU A 64 -7.63 -10.54 -1.69
N PRO A 65 -7.05 -11.61 -2.21
CA PRO A 65 -5.94 -11.47 -3.15
C PRO A 65 -6.29 -10.74 -4.43
N THR A 66 -7.55 -10.83 -4.85
CA THR A 66 -7.93 -10.17 -6.08
C THR A 66 -7.79 -8.66 -5.97
N LEU A 67 -8.21 -8.08 -4.83
CA LEU A 67 -8.07 -6.65 -4.66
C LEU A 67 -6.60 -6.26 -4.56
N PHE A 68 -5.83 -7.02 -3.80
CA PHE A 68 -4.41 -6.75 -3.66
C PHE A 68 -3.72 -6.76 -5.04
N ALA A 69 -3.95 -7.82 -5.79
CA ALA A 69 -3.33 -7.94 -7.10
C ALA A 69 -3.84 -6.86 -8.05
N GLY A 70 -5.11 -6.51 -7.95
CA GLY A 70 -5.67 -5.49 -8.82
C GLY A 70 -5.05 -4.12 -8.59
N ILE A 71 -4.79 -3.78 -7.32
CA ILE A 71 -4.16 -2.50 -7.02
C ILE A 71 -2.74 -2.48 -7.60
N LEU A 72 -1.97 -3.55 -7.37
CA LEU A 72 -0.61 -3.56 -7.86
C LEU A 72 -0.55 -3.58 -9.38
N SER A 73 -1.45 -4.32 -10.01
CA SER A 73 -1.48 -4.36 -11.45
C SER A 73 -1.85 -2.98 -12.02
N SER A 74 -2.80 -2.31 -11.41
CA SER A 74 -3.18 -0.98 -11.85
C SER A 74 -2.02 -0.02 -11.73
N TYR A 75 -1.29 -0.09 -10.61
CA TYR A 75 -0.13 0.78 -10.47
C TYR A 75 0.92 0.46 -11.52
N ALA A 76 1.19 -0.82 -11.76
CA ALA A 76 2.20 -1.18 -12.74
C ALA A 76 1.84 -0.68 -14.13
N GLN A 77 0.57 -0.73 -14.47
CA GLN A 77 0.16 -0.30 -15.79
C GLN A 77 0.11 1.21 -15.94
N ASN A 78 -0.07 1.92 -14.86
CA ASN A 78 -0.27 3.36 -14.92
C ASN A 78 0.76 4.14 -14.10
N ALA A 79 1.89 3.54 -13.83
CA ALA A 79 2.87 4.14 -12.92
C ALA A 79 3.26 5.56 -13.32
N ASP A 80 3.56 5.78 -14.59
CA ASP A 80 4.00 7.09 -15.01
C ASP A 80 2.91 8.13 -14.77
N GLN A 81 1.70 7.79 -15.14
CA GLN A 81 0.59 8.71 -14.98
C GLN A 81 0.30 8.96 -13.50
N ILE A 82 0.32 7.91 -12.70
CA ILE A 82 0.05 8.05 -11.28
C ILE A 82 1.12 8.93 -10.62
N ASN A 83 2.37 8.67 -10.92
CA ASN A 83 3.43 9.44 -10.31
C ASN A 83 3.45 10.88 -10.78
N GLU A 84 3.07 11.12 -12.01
CA GLU A 84 2.94 12.48 -12.48
C GLU A 84 1.85 13.22 -11.73
N MET A 85 0.72 12.57 -11.51
CA MET A 85 -0.37 13.21 -10.79
C MET A 85 0.03 13.51 -9.35
N ILE A 86 0.75 12.58 -8.71
CA ILE A 86 1.18 12.79 -7.35
C ILE A 86 2.14 13.96 -7.28
N ASN A 87 3.12 14.00 -8.19
CA ASN A 87 4.09 15.08 -8.17
C ASN A 87 3.44 16.43 -8.43
N ALA A 88 2.47 16.47 -9.31
CA ALA A 88 1.82 17.73 -9.65
C ALA A 88 0.92 18.22 -8.52
N SER A 89 0.57 17.36 -7.59
CA SER A 89 -0.31 17.74 -6.52
C SER A 89 0.38 18.44 -5.37
N PHE A 90 1.72 18.38 -5.32
CA PHE A 90 2.40 18.99 -4.21
C PHE A 90 2.62 20.47 -4.46
N ALA A 91 2.59 21.24 -3.40
CA ALA A 91 2.88 22.65 -3.51
C ALA A 91 4.32 22.85 -3.90
N GLU A 92 4.61 24.02 -4.42
CA GLU A 92 5.92 24.27 -4.90
C GLU A 92 6.98 24.11 -3.88
N ASP A 93 6.70 24.49 -2.65
CA ASP A 93 7.70 24.40 -1.62
C ASP A 93 7.76 23.00 -1.02
N TRP A 94 7.01 22.05 -1.57
CA TRP A 94 7.06 20.69 -1.09
C TRP A 94 7.70 19.85 -2.15
N SER A 95 8.92 19.57 -2.02
CA SER A 95 9.66 18.81 -3.00
C SER A 95 9.28 17.36 -2.92
N ALA A 96 9.18 16.73 -4.04
CA ALA A 96 8.90 15.31 -4.06
C ALA A 96 9.95 14.51 -3.33
N ASP A 97 11.15 15.03 -3.26
CA ASP A 97 12.21 14.35 -2.55
C ASP A 97 11.97 14.29 -1.08
N ARG A 98 11.18 15.20 -0.55
CA ARG A 98 10.94 15.24 0.86
C ARG A 98 9.77 14.40 1.28
N VAL A 99 9.05 13.85 0.35
CA VAL A 99 7.90 13.05 0.69
C VAL A 99 8.39 11.70 1.10
N GLU A 100 8.03 11.27 2.29
CA GLU A 100 8.46 9.99 2.74
C GLU A 100 7.97 8.90 1.85
N LEU A 101 8.73 7.83 1.75
CA LEU A 101 8.37 6.71 0.90
C LEU A 101 7.05 6.08 1.33
N THR A 102 6.76 6.07 2.62
CA THR A 102 5.50 5.52 3.08
C THR A 102 4.32 6.32 2.55
N LEU A 103 4.39 7.64 2.67
CA LEU A 103 3.29 8.47 2.18
C LEU A 103 3.15 8.32 0.67
N LYS A 104 4.26 8.24 -0.04
CA LYS A 104 4.20 8.07 -1.46
C LYS A 104 3.54 6.75 -1.82
N ALA A 105 3.87 5.68 -1.09
CA ALA A 105 3.25 4.39 -1.35
C ALA A 105 1.75 4.42 -1.09
N ILE A 106 1.32 5.14 -0.05
CA ILE A 106 -0.11 5.27 0.24
C ILE A 106 -0.80 5.99 -0.92
N LEU A 107 -0.21 7.06 -1.41
CA LEU A 107 -0.80 7.80 -2.52
C LEU A 107 -0.83 6.97 -3.79
N GLN A 108 0.22 6.22 -4.03
CA GLN A 108 0.27 5.37 -5.22
C GLN A 108 -0.80 4.29 -5.17
N ALA A 109 -0.93 3.63 -4.02
CA ALA A 109 -1.91 2.56 -3.91
C ALA A 109 -3.34 3.11 -4.00
N GLY A 110 -3.59 4.23 -3.34
CA GLY A 110 -4.93 4.81 -3.39
C GLY A 110 -5.32 5.25 -4.77
N THR A 111 -4.41 5.90 -5.48
CA THR A 111 -4.69 6.34 -6.83
C THR A 111 -4.90 5.15 -7.75
N ALA A 112 -4.07 4.11 -7.59
CA ALA A 112 -4.22 2.93 -8.42
C ALA A 112 -5.58 2.27 -8.20
N GLU A 113 -6.03 2.24 -6.94
CA GLU A 113 -7.33 1.64 -6.68
C GLU A 113 -8.46 2.48 -7.25
N LEU A 114 -8.36 3.80 -7.15
CA LEU A 114 -9.38 4.65 -7.74
C LEU A 114 -9.50 4.42 -9.24
N MET A 115 -8.37 4.21 -9.89
CA MET A 115 -8.40 3.98 -11.32
C MET A 115 -8.91 2.59 -11.68
N ALA A 116 -8.61 1.62 -10.87
CA ALA A 116 -8.98 0.24 -11.19
C ALA A 116 -10.42 -0.10 -10.86
N TYR A 117 -10.99 0.57 -9.91
CA TYR A 117 -12.31 0.20 -9.43
C TYR A 117 -13.25 1.39 -9.39
N PRO A 118 -13.62 1.89 -10.56
CA PRO A 118 -14.46 3.09 -10.61
C PRO A 118 -15.83 2.92 -9.98
N GLU A 119 -16.28 1.70 -9.79
CA GLU A 119 -17.59 1.50 -9.19
C GLU A 119 -17.53 1.54 -7.68
N THR A 120 -16.36 1.50 -7.07
CA THR A 120 -16.27 1.61 -5.63
C THR A 120 -16.42 3.08 -5.27
N PRO A 121 -17.25 3.41 -4.30
CA PRO A 121 -17.41 4.82 -3.94
C PRO A 121 -16.09 5.45 -3.53
N VAL A 122 -15.82 6.61 -4.09
CA VAL A 122 -14.58 7.31 -3.85
C VAL A 122 -14.37 7.58 -2.37
N ALA A 123 -15.46 7.94 -1.68
CA ALA A 123 -15.34 8.27 -0.26
C ALA A 123 -14.85 7.07 0.55
N ILE A 124 -15.23 5.87 0.16
CA ILE A 124 -14.77 4.69 0.87
C ILE A 124 -13.28 4.50 0.65
N ILE A 125 -12.83 4.63 -0.59
CA ILE A 125 -11.42 4.43 -0.89
C ILE A 125 -10.59 5.48 -0.16
N ILE A 126 -11.00 6.73 -0.20
CA ILE A 126 -10.24 7.78 0.44
C ILE A 126 -10.18 7.56 1.95
N THR A 127 -11.29 7.20 2.56
CA THR A 127 -11.31 6.96 3.99
C THR A 127 -10.37 5.82 4.38
N GLU A 128 -10.36 4.76 3.58
CA GLU A 128 -9.50 3.62 3.88
C GLU A 128 -8.02 4.01 3.86
N TYR A 129 -7.62 4.80 2.89
CA TYR A 129 -6.22 5.16 2.80
C TYR A 129 -5.85 6.24 3.82
N ILE A 130 -6.79 7.07 4.23
CA ILE A 130 -6.55 7.98 5.33
C ILE A 130 -6.34 7.20 6.62
N ASP A 131 -7.12 6.16 6.84
CA ASP A 131 -6.94 5.33 8.01
C ASP A 131 -5.58 4.65 8.02
N ILE A 132 -5.12 4.20 6.86
CA ILE A 132 -3.80 3.62 6.76
C ILE A 132 -2.76 4.67 7.12
N ALA A 133 -2.90 5.87 6.58
CA ALA A 133 -1.94 6.93 6.87
C ALA A 133 -1.91 7.24 8.36
N LYS A 134 -3.07 7.26 9.01
CA LYS A 134 -3.10 7.55 10.43
C LYS A 134 -2.36 6.50 11.22
N SER A 135 -2.39 5.26 10.78
CA SER A 135 -1.70 4.22 11.51
C SER A 135 -0.19 4.36 11.43
N PHE A 136 0.31 5.06 10.41
CA PHE A 136 1.74 5.25 10.29
C PHE A 136 2.20 6.58 10.90
N TYR A 137 1.33 7.56 10.96
CA TYR A 137 1.76 8.89 11.35
C TYR A 137 1.10 9.43 12.59
N SER A 138 0.37 8.63 13.31
CA SER A 138 -0.21 9.14 14.55
C SER A 138 0.77 9.03 15.73
#